data_fa400f8743d70bc4a62625ddb0fbc836
#
_entry.id   fa400f8743d70bc4a62625ddb0fbc836
#
_cell.length_a   1.000
_cell.length_b   1.000
_cell.length_c   1.000
_cell.angle_alpha   90.00
_cell.angle_beta   90.00
_cell.angle_gamma   90.00
#
_symmetry.space_group_name_H-M   'P 1'
#
loop_
_entity.id
_entity.type
_entity.pdbx_description
1 polymer ?
#
loop_
_entity_poly.entity_id
_entity_poly.type
_entity_poly.pdbx_seq_one_letter_code
_entity_poly.pdbx_strand_id
1 'polypeptide(L)' 'MDVIIGADKDGFAMKEQVKKYLEEHQYRVADVTPEPAEDFVESSLAVTKKLLNSDAHKAIMFD' A
#
# COMPACT_ATOMS: atom_id res chain seq x y z
N MET A 1 -4.03 -14.27 1.90
CA MET A 1 -4.76 -13.06 1.48
C MET A 1 -3.78 -12.01 1.00
N ASP A 2 -4.11 -11.39 -0.11
CA ASP A 2 -3.24 -10.36 -0.69
C ASP A 2 -3.74 -8.98 -0.29
N VAL A 3 -2.80 -8.11 0.06
CA VAL A 3 -3.11 -6.74 0.49
C VAL A 3 -2.27 -5.78 -0.35
N ILE A 4 -2.93 -4.78 -0.91
CA ILE A 4 -2.25 -3.71 -1.63
C ILE A 4 -2.12 -2.54 -0.68
N ILE A 5 -0.92 -1.98 -0.55
CA ILE A 5 -0.70 -0.82 0.29
C ILE A 5 0.02 0.29 -0.48
N GLY A 6 -0.21 1.50 -0.04
CA GLY A 6 0.46 2.66 -0.60
C GLY A 6 0.41 3.82 0.37
N ALA A 7 1.31 4.78 0.22
CA ALA A 7 1.40 5.92 1.11
C ALA A 7 1.98 7.13 0.39
N ASP A 8 1.56 8.31 0.85
CA ASP A 8 2.28 9.52 0.50
C ASP A 8 3.44 9.71 1.49
N LYS A 9 4.13 10.84 1.40
CA LYS A 9 5.30 11.09 2.23
C LYS A 9 4.97 11.16 3.73
N ASP A 10 3.75 11.57 4.08
CA ASP A 10 3.36 11.71 5.49
C ASP A 10 2.98 10.37 6.11
N GLY A 11 2.45 9.45 5.34
CA GLY A 11 2.05 8.14 5.84
C GLY A 11 3.08 7.05 5.60
N PHE A 12 4.21 7.38 5.01
CA PHE A 12 5.18 6.38 4.56
C PHE A 12 5.74 5.53 5.71
N ALA A 13 6.12 6.17 6.81
CA ALA A 13 6.68 5.44 7.94
C ALA A 13 5.69 4.44 8.53
N MET A 14 4.42 4.85 8.66
CA MET A 14 3.36 3.96 9.14
C MET A 14 3.14 2.81 8.16
N LYS A 15 3.15 3.10 6.86
CA LYS A 15 2.99 2.07 5.84
C LYS A 15 4.09 1.00 5.96
N GLU A 16 5.33 1.42 6.18
CA GLU A 16 6.44 0.47 6.32
C GLU A 16 6.27 -0.42 7.54
N GLN A 17 5.80 0.13 8.66
CA GLN A 17 5.56 -0.65 9.86
C GLN A 17 4.43 -1.66 9.65
N VAL A 18 3.34 -1.24 9.03
CA VAL A 18 2.21 -2.13 8.76
C VAL A 18 2.59 -3.20 7.75
N LYS A 19 3.37 -2.84 6.74
CA LYS A 19 3.85 -3.79 5.75
C LYS A 19 4.62 -4.92 6.43
N LYS A 20 5.54 -4.58 7.33
CA LYS A 20 6.31 -5.58 8.07
C LYS A 20 5.41 -6.48 8.90
N TYR A 21 4.45 -5.89 9.60
CA TYR A 21 3.50 -6.64 10.41
C TYR A 21 2.72 -7.64 9.54
N LEU A 22 2.22 -7.19 8.40
CA LEU A 22 1.43 -8.05 7.52
C LEU A 22 2.28 -9.20 6.97
N GLU A 23 3.51 -8.91 6.58
CA GLU A 23 4.40 -9.95 6.05
C GLU A 23 4.75 -10.99 7.12
N GLU A 24 4.92 -10.56 8.36
CA GLU A 24 5.17 -11.46 9.48
C GLU A 24 3.99 -12.36 9.78
N HIS A 25 2.78 -11.93 9.42
CA HIS A 25 1.55 -12.71 9.60
C HIS A 25 1.13 -13.43 8.32
N GLN A 26 2.08 -13.59 7.38
CA GLN A 26 1.92 -14.40 6.18
C GLN A 26 0.90 -13.84 5.16
N TYR A 27 0.67 -12.54 5.20
CA TYR A 27 -0.05 -11.88 4.12
C TYR A 27 0.92 -11.55 3.01
N ARG A 28 0.45 -11.64 1.77
CA ARG A 28 1.22 -11.15 0.64
C ARG A 28 0.90 -9.69 0.45
N VAL A 29 1.93 -8.85 0.46
CA VAL A 29 1.77 -7.41 0.39
C VAL A 29 2.30 -6.89 -0.94
N ALA A 30 1.46 -6.17 -1.67
CA ALA A 30 1.87 -5.46 -2.87
C ALA A 30 2.00 -3.98 -2.52
N ASP A 31 3.24 -3.51 -2.41
CA ASP A 31 3.53 -2.13 -2.05
C ASP A 31 3.69 -1.33 -3.34
N VAL A 32 2.70 -0.46 -3.64
CA VAL A 32 2.72 0.32 -4.87
C VAL A 32 3.49 1.63 -4.71
N THR A 33 3.93 1.94 -3.49
CA THR A 33 4.76 3.11 -3.24
C THR A 33 5.98 2.72 -2.43
N PRO A 34 6.94 1.96 -3.03
CA PRO A 34 8.17 1.62 -2.30
C PRO A 34 8.95 2.87 -1.90
N GLU A 35 8.72 3.97 -2.60
CA GLU A 35 9.17 5.29 -2.20
C GLU A 35 7.93 6.15 -1.97
N PRO A 36 8.01 7.17 -1.08
CA PRO A 36 6.82 8.00 -0.80
C PRO A 36 6.30 8.69 -2.05
N ALA A 37 4.99 8.65 -2.24
CA ALA A 37 4.36 9.40 -3.32
C ALA A 37 4.38 10.90 -2.99
N GLU A 38 4.34 11.72 -4.03
CA GLU A 38 4.38 13.18 -3.84
C GLU A 38 3.17 13.68 -3.08
N ASP A 39 1.99 13.09 -3.32
CA ASP A 39 0.80 13.50 -2.64
C ASP A 39 -0.18 12.34 -2.50
N PHE A 40 -1.24 12.58 -1.73
CA PHE A 40 -2.23 11.56 -1.44
C PHE A 40 -3.00 11.14 -2.70
N VAL A 41 -3.28 12.08 -3.59
CA VAL A 41 -4.01 11.77 -4.82
C VAL A 41 -3.21 10.80 -5.68
N GLU A 42 -1.92 11.05 -5.82
CA GLU A 42 -1.04 10.19 -6.61
C GLU A 42 -1.00 8.77 -6.03
N SER A 43 -0.83 8.64 -4.71
CA SER A 43 -0.78 7.32 -4.09
C SER A 43 -2.13 6.61 -4.15
N SER A 44 -3.23 7.33 -4.01
CA SER A 44 -4.58 6.75 -4.11
C SER A 44 -4.83 6.21 -5.51
N LEU A 45 -4.41 6.93 -6.54
CA LEU A 45 -4.56 6.47 -7.92
C LEU A 45 -3.73 5.21 -8.17
N ALA A 46 -2.52 5.16 -7.64
CA ALA A 46 -1.67 3.99 -7.79
C ALA A 46 -2.29 2.76 -7.15
N VAL A 47 -2.82 2.90 -5.93
CA VAL A 47 -3.47 1.79 -5.23
C VAL A 47 -4.73 1.35 -5.97
N THR A 48 -5.56 2.30 -6.42
CA THR A 48 -6.78 1.98 -7.13
C THR A 48 -6.49 1.21 -8.42
N LYS A 49 -5.51 1.69 -9.18
CA LYS A 49 -5.12 1.04 -10.42
C LYS A 49 -4.65 -0.39 -10.18
N LYS A 50 -3.84 -0.58 -9.15
CA LYS A 50 -3.33 -1.92 -8.83
C LYS A 50 -4.46 -2.85 -8.40
N LEU A 51 -5.40 -2.34 -7.59
CA LEU A 51 -6.53 -3.14 -7.13
C LEU A 51 -7.39 -3.60 -8.29
N LEU A 52 -7.65 -2.72 -9.27
CA LEU A 52 -8.47 -3.08 -10.43
C LEU A 52 -7.81 -4.13 -11.32
N ASN A 53 -6.48 -4.24 -11.27
CA ASN A 53 -5.73 -5.15 -12.13
C ASN A 53 -5.15 -6.36 -11.41
N SER A 54 -5.64 -6.67 -10.21
CA SER A 54 -5.09 -7.77 -9.43
C SER A 54 -6.19 -8.56 -8.76
N ASP A 55 -5.80 -9.67 -8.13
CA ASP A 55 -6.70 -10.51 -7.34
C ASP A 55 -6.65 -10.17 -5.85
N ALA A 56 -6.09 -9.03 -5.50
CA ALA A 56 -6.03 -8.61 -4.11
C ALA A 56 -7.41 -8.34 -3.56
N HIS A 57 -7.61 -8.68 -2.30
CA HIS A 57 -8.91 -8.53 -1.65
C HIS A 57 -9.03 -7.24 -0.85
N LYS A 58 -7.92 -6.58 -0.54
CA LYS A 58 -7.93 -5.37 0.28
C LYS A 58 -6.85 -4.41 -0.18
N ALA A 59 -7.13 -3.13 0.00
CA ALA A 59 -6.16 -2.08 -0.25
C ALA A 59 -6.19 -1.11 0.94
N ILE A 60 -5.02 -0.65 1.36
CA ILE A 60 -4.88 0.27 2.48
C ILE A 60 -4.02 1.45 2.04
N MET A 61 -4.53 2.66 2.32
CA MET A 61 -3.83 3.90 2.03
C MET A 61 -3.39 4.55 3.33
N PHE A 62 -2.19 5.09 3.33
CA PHE A 62 -1.62 5.80 4.48
C PHE A 62 -1.29 7.23 4.08
N ASP A 63 -1.74 8.21 4.83
CA ASP A 63 -1.38 9.60 4.60
C ASP A 63 -1.06 10.33 5.90
#